data_8894c46d846c32f29ed41d65249077f9
#
_entry.id   8894c46d846c32f29ed41d65249077f9
#
_cell.length_a   1.000
_cell.length_b   1.000
_cell.length_c   1.000
_cell.angle_alpha   90.00
_cell.angle_beta   90.00
_cell.angle_gamma   90.00
#
_symmetry.space_group_name_H-M   'P 1'
#
loop_
_entity.id
_entity.type
_entity.pdbx_description
1 polymer ?
#
loop_
_entity_poly.entity_id
_entity_poly.type
_entity_poly.pdbx_seq_one_letter_code
_entity_poly.pdbx_strand_id
1 'polypeptide(L)'
;MSDNAKDIMKKALDLLNNNQLEEAWPLLEEYIKLCPKESEGWRLAAQVDLNFFHDVDKAYDELIEALRLQPKNLWALLLMGNLLLNEKKNTEDALNYFNKILEYHPDNAVALANIGVAMTKQSNYDDAIIFFAKSIKADSKYANGYYGLALCYYNLQDYQKAFDISQDGLHESVMSPENPNVYSQLCQLSINSAQHIVKNTDYSEVRNFIIEELEKNDHLPIEQKRDDSLPVSAELVYGPIHGQLKHVILFNPEKPYYDHLCVHELMHLRLLQRNTKDGKGRVYTQTNEQTRKFMARYHAYYNNLFKGQAKEKQEEFEHQICNVIAMQILILNCPLDMFVEDLIYTLYPQLRPVQLLSLMAEEQEDINAAQPEVTRTFPKEVSHMNRCMNICKSLHFRQLYGINVINRYHATKGEMNIARNLYDEYREYAKRFGPGEEYDLVQYFADTFGMSDYITIQDEHLFMGEFEKKQQQNNDEHRDDYADIQNARYSLEHQDGADPQETLMMSMYMEVAMDHCDKIGIKATQQLAMECARLGLGGINPSKEGRNTLFTMSPRSRSSTAIRSSPFIMSVWPVHSRSSSPRLAYPTPRRMR
;
A
#
# COMPACT_ATOMS: atom_id res chain seq x y z
N MET A 1 -32.46 7.28 -47.38
CA MET A 1 -32.02 6.06 -46.69
C MET A 1 -33.23 5.18 -46.47
N SER A 2 -33.23 3.93 -46.96
CA SER A 2 -34.35 2.99 -46.73
C SER A 2 -34.34 2.55 -45.27
N ASP A 3 -35.50 2.13 -44.72
CA ASP A 3 -35.58 1.65 -43.35
C ASP A 3 -34.71 0.38 -43.13
N ASN A 4 -34.60 -0.46 -44.16
CA ASN A 4 -33.70 -1.60 -44.17
C ASN A 4 -32.22 -1.17 -43.98
N ALA A 5 -31.75 -0.14 -44.66
CA ALA A 5 -30.36 0.35 -44.50
C ALA A 5 -30.10 0.92 -43.12
N LYS A 6 -31.10 1.60 -42.50
CA LYS A 6 -30.98 2.07 -41.11
C LYS A 6 -30.84 0.91 -40.10
N ASP A 7 -31.63 -0.15 -40.30
CA ASP A 7 -31.59 -1.33 -39.41
C ASP A 7 -30.25 -2.06 -39.54
N ILE A 8 -29.71 -2.20 -40.76
CA ILE A 8 -28.39 -2.80 -40.99
C ILE A 8 -27.30 -1.98 -40.30
N MET A 9 -27.30 -0.66 -40.49
CA MET A 9 -26.32 0.24 -39.84
C MET A 9 -26.42 0.16 -38.34
N LYS A 10 -27.62 0.16 -37.77
CA LYS A 10 -27.81 0.05 -36.34
C LYS A 10 -27.23 -1.26 -35.79
N LYS A 11 -27.52 -2.39 -36.44
CA LYS A 11 -26.95 -3.69 -36.04
C LYS A 11 -25.43 -3.72 -36.14
N ALA A 12 -24.87 -3.16 -37.21
CA ALA A 12 -23.43 -3.06 -37.39
C ALA A 12 -22.79 -2.23 -36.27
N LEU A 13 -23.38 -1.09 -35.90
CA LEU A 13 -22.89 -0.26 -34.79
C LEU A 13 -23.00 -0.98 -33.44
N ASP A 14 -24.09 -1.71 -33.17
CA ASP A 14 -24.24 -2.49 -31.93
C ASP A 14 -23.15 -3.57 -31.84
N LEU A 15 -22.82 -4.24 -32.96
CA LEU A 15 -21.73 -5.23 -32.99
C LEU A 15 -20.36 -4.58 -32.82
N LEU A 16 -20.10 -3.45 -33.47
CA LEU A 16 -18.84 -2.71 -33.29
C LEU A 16 -18.65 -2.24 -31.85
N ASN A 17 -19.70 -1.75 -31.20
CA ASN A 17 -19.67 -1.33 -29.80
C ASN A 17 -19.40 -2.50 -28.83
N ASN A 18 -19.78 -3.72 -29.23
CA ASN A 18 -19.49 -4.96 -28.48
C ASN A 18 -18.15 -5.60 -28.88
N ASN A 19 -17.32 -4.92 -29.69
CA ASN A 19 -16.06 -5.44 -30.22
C ASN A 19 -16.18 -6.74 -31.05
N GLN A 20 -17.35 -6.96 -31.68
CA GLN A 20 -17.65 -8.09 -32.55
C GLN A 20 -17.38 -7.69 -34.02
N LEU A 21 -16.12 -7.43 -34.34
CA LEU A 21 -15.70 -6.83 -35.60
C LEU A 21 -15.95 -7.78 -36.79
N GLU A 22 -15.70 -9.08 -36.63
CA GLU A 22 -15.92 -10.10 -37.65
C GLU A 22 -17.41 -10.17 -38.09
N GLU A 23 -18.31 -10.11 -37.10
CA GLU A 23 -19.76 -10.16 -37.35
C GLU A 23 -20.31 -8.85 -37.91
N ALA A 24 -19.68 -7.73 -37.59
CA ALA A 24 -20.06 -6.40 -38.11
C ALA A 24 -19.71 -6.25 -39.60
N TRP A 25 -18.63 -6.88 -40.05
CA TRP A 25 -18.10 -6.70 -41.41
C TRP A 25 -19.11 -6.97 -42.52
N PRO A 26 -19.81 -8.13 -42.62
CA PRO A 26 -20.76 -8.40 -43.69
C PRO A 26 -21.93 -7.41 -43.73
N LEU A 27 -22.34 -6.89 -42.55
CA LEU A 27 -23.38 -5.87 -42.50
C LEU A 27 -22.91 -4.52 -43.05
N LEU A 28 -21.64 -4.18 -42.81
CA LEU A 28 -21.04 -2.95 -43.38
C LEU A 28 -20.88 -3.08 -44.90
N GLU A 29 -20.47 -4.22 -45.43
CA GLU A 29 -20.44 -4.45 -46.88
C GLU A 29 -21.83 -4.35 -47.53
N GLU A 30 -22.85 -4.94 -46.89
CA GLU A 30 -24.25 -4.81 -47.37
C GLU A 30 -24.71 -3.37 -47.31
N TYR A 31 -24.39 -2.63 -46.22
CA TYR A 31 -24.74 -1.23 -46.06
C TYR A 31 -24.09 -0.36 -47.14
N ILE A 32 -22.82 -0.55 -47.44
CA ILE A 32 -22.11 0.18 -48.50
C ILE A 32 -22.74 -0.08 -49.89
N LYS A 33 -23.14 -1.32 -50.17
CA LYS A 33 -23.84 -1.67 -51.42
C LYS A 33 -25.18 -0.96 -51.55
N LEU A 34 -25.93 -0.84 -50.45
CA LEU A 34 -27.23 -0.17 -50.42
C LEU A 34 -27.12 1.35 -50.41
N CYS A 35 -26.10 1.89 -49.75
CA CYS A 35 -25.90 3.31 -49.52
C CYS A 35 -24.46 3.75 -49.85
N PRO A 36 -23.99 3.61 -51.10
CA PRO A 36 -22.59 3.87 -51.46
C PRO A 36 -22.17 5.36 -51.36
N LYS A 37 -23.13 6.27 -51.19
CA LYS A 37 -22.88 7.71 -51.03
C LYS A 37 -22.82 8.17 -49.56
N GLU A 38 -22.96 7.26 -48.62
CA GLU A 38 -22.90 7.58 -47.21
C GLU A 38 -21.47 7.38 -46.67
N SER A 39 -20.84 8.48 -46.29
CA SER A 39 -19.44 8.54 -45.80
C SER A 39 -19.20 7.60 -44.62
N GLU A 40 -20.17 7.48 -43.69
CA GLU A 40 -20.01 6.74 -42.46
C GLU A 40 -19.86 5.22 -42.67
N GLY A 41 -20.53 4.68 -43.71
CA GLY A 41 -20.34 3.26 -44.06
C GLY A 41 -18.89 2.94 -44.42
N TRP A 42 -18.29 3.75 -45.28
CA TRP A 42 -16.88 3.61 -45.67
C TRP A 42 -15.91 3.82 -44.50
N ARG A 43 -16.19 4.81 -43.65
CA ARG A 43 -15.37 5.04 -42.45
C ARG A 43 -15.38 3.83 -41.48
N LEU A 44 -16.57 3.25 -41.23
CA LEU A 44 -16.70 2.10 -40.37
C LEU A 44 -16.04 0.84 -40.97
N ALA A 45 -16.12 0.66 -42.28
CA ALA A 45 -15.42 -0.41 -42.99
C ALA A 45 -13.90 -0.26 -42.81
N ALA A 46 -13.35 0.92 -43.06
CA ALA A 46 -11.93 1.20 -42.81
C ALA A 46 -11.49 0.91 -41.35
N GLN A 47 -12.34 1.18 -40.39
CA GLN A 47 -12.06 0.87 -38.98
C GLN A 47 -11.96 -0.65 -38.77
N VAL A 48 -12.81 -1.45 -39.39
CA VAL A 48 -12.76 -2.92 -39.30
C VAL A 48 -11.54 -3.47 -40.03
N ASP A 49 -11.26 -2.95 -41.24
CA ASP A 49 -10.10 -3.37 -42.01
C ASP A 49 -8.78 -3.09 -41.26
N LEU A 50 -8.66 -1.95 -40.57
CA LEU A 50 -7.50 -1.64 -39.76
C LEU A 50 -7.40 -2.54 -38.52
N ASN A 51 -8.48 -2.71 -37.77
CA ASN A 51 -8.42 -3.27 -36.41
C ASN A 51 -8.53 -4.80 -36.41
N PHE A 52 -9.20 -5.39 -37.39
CA PHE A 52 -9.44 -6.83 -37.47
C PHE A 52 -8.67 -7.52 -38.61
N PHE A 53 -8.78 -7.01 -39.83
CA PHE A 53 -8.08 -7.61 -40.97
C PHE A 53 -6.63 -7.14 -41.10
N HIS A 54 -6.25 -6.04 -40.46
CA HIS A 54 -4.95 -5.40 -40.57
C HIS A 54 -4.58 -5.00 -42.02
N ASP A 55 -5.61 -4.73 -42.86
CA ASP A 55 -5.44 -4.32 -44.23
C ASP A 55 -5.37 -2.80 -44.33
N VAL A 56 -4.15 -2.29 -44.15
CA VAL A 56 -3.87 -0.85 -44.14
C VAL A 56 -4.15 -0.17 -45.46
N ASP A 57 -3.89 -0.85 -46.58
CA ASP A 57 -4.09 -0.24 -47.92
C ASP A 57 -5.56 -0.16 -48.26
N LYS A 58 -6.34 -1.19 -48.00
CA LYS A 58 -7.79 -1.16 -48.19
C LYS A 58 -8.46 -0.12 -47.30
N ALA A 59 -8.11 -0.06 -46.02
CA ALA A 59 -8.60 0.95 -45.09
C ALA A 59 -8.27 2.39 -45.55
N TYR A 60 -7.07 2.59 -46.14
CA TYR A 60 -6.68 3.87 -46.68
C TYR A 60 -7.59 4.28 -47.86
N ASP A 61 -7.87 3.36 -48.81
CA ASP A 61 -8.76 3.65 -49.94
C ASP A 61 -10.21 3.92 -49.53
N GLU A 62 -10.69 3.18 -48.52
CA GLU A 62 -12.03 3.40 -47.94
C GLU A 62 -12.15 4.76 -47.24
N LEU A 63 -11.10 5.19 -46.53
CA LEU A 63 -11.07 6.52 -45.92
C LEU A 63 -10.98 7.63 -46.95
N ILE A 64 -10.28 7.43 -48.08
CA ILE A 64 -10.32 8.38 -49.19
C ILE A 64 -11.76 8.53 -49.71
N GLU A 65 -12.48 7.43 -49.89
CA GLU A 65 -13.85 7.47 -50.37
C GLU A 65 -14.78 8.12 -49.31
N ALA A 66 -14.63 7.81 -48.04
CA ALA A 66 -15.37 8.45 -46.97
C ALA A 66 -15.18 9.98 -46.97
N LEU A 67 -13.93 10.45 -47.12
CA LEU A 67 -13.60 11.88 -47.13
C LEU A 67 -13.97 12.56 -48.45
N ARG A 68 -13.95 11.82 -49.56
CA ARG A 68 -14.49 12.33 -50.83
C ARG A 68 -15.99 12.64 -50.77
N LEU A 69 -16.74 11.76 -50.08
CA LEU A 69 -18.18 11.92 -49.86
C LEU A 69 -18.50 13.02 -48.84
N GLN A 70 -17.74 13.05 -47.75
CA GLN A 70 -17.91 14.05 -46.67
C GLN A 70 -16.56 14.57 -46.20
N PRO A 71 -16.00 15.64 -46.81
CA PRO A 71 -14.67 16.17 -46.48
C PRO A 71 -14.50 16.62 -45.00
N LYS A 72 -15.61 16.85 -44.29
CA LYS A 72 -15.63 17.28 -42.88
C LYS A 72 -16.01 16.16 -41.91
N ASN A 73 -16.00 14.91 -42.37
CA ASN A 73 -16.25 13.79 -41.46
C ASN A 73 -15.09 13.71 -40.45
N LEU A 74 -15.38 14.15 -39.22
CA LEU A 74 -14.40 14.24 -38.13
C LEU A 74 -13.70 12.91 -37.86
N TRP A 75 -14.49 11.84 -37.78
CA TRP A 75 -13.96 10.50 -37.48
C TRP A 75 -13.13 9.93 -38.63
N ALA A 76 -13.51 10.20 -39.88
CA ALA A 76 -12.71 9.80 -41.02
C ALA A 76 -11.39 10.58 -41.10
N LEU A 77 -11.39 11.88 -40.76
CA LEU A 77 -10.16 12.69 -40.69
C LEU A 77 -9.24 12.18 -39.59
N LEU A 78 -9.78 11.86 -38.39
CA LEU A 78 -9.00 11.30 -37.25
C LEU A 78 -8.41 9.96 -37.64
N LEU A 79 -9.20 9.06 -38.22
CA LEU A 79 -8.75 7.72 -38.57
C LEU A 79 -7.70 7.75 -39.69
N MET A 80 -7.87 8.61 -40.71
CA MET A 80 -6.87 8.82 -41.76
C MET A 80 -5.55 9.35 -41.18
N GLY A 81 -5.61 10.37 -40.30
CA GLY A 81 -4.43 10.90 -39.65
C GLY A 81 -3.71 9.86 -38.83
N ASN A 82 -4.45 9.06 -38.06
CA ASN A 82 -3.86 7.97 -37.24
C ASN A 82 -3.25 6.85 -38.11
N LEU A 83 -3.90 6.45 -39.21
CA LEU A 83 -3.39 5.48 -40.16
C LEU A 83 -2.06 5.96 -40.76
N LEU A 84 -2.02 7.21 -41.24
CA LEU A 84 -0.80 7.79 -41.79
C LEU A 84 0.32 7.87 -40.78
N LEU A 85 0.00 8.29 -39.55
CA LEU A 85 1.01 8.43 -38.48
C LEU A 85 1.55 7.09 -37.98
N ASN A 86 0.68 6.10 -37.80
CA ASN A 86 1.03 4.85 -37.13
C ASN A 86 1.47 3.75 -38.09
N GLU A 87 0.77 3.59 -39.21
CA GLU A 87 0.99 2.51 -40.16
C GLU A 87 1.91 2.93 -41.32
N LYS A 88 1.57 4.01 -41.99
CA LYS A 88 2.34 4.49 -43.15
C LYS A 88 3.56 5.34 -42.75
N LYS A 89 3.73 5.69 -41.45
CA LYS A 89 4.82 6.52 -40.93
C LYS A 89 5.02 7.86 -41.62
N ASN A 90 3.95 8.39 -42.17
CA ASN A 90 3.90 9.67 -42.86
C ASN A 90 3.33 10.76 -41.93
N THR A 91 4.25 11.34 -41.12
CA THR A 91 3.89 12.33 -40.11
C THR A 91 3.37 13.65 -40.73
N GLU A 92 3.93 14.06 -41.86
CA GLU A 92 3.54 15.32 -42.54
C GLU A 92 2.08 15.29 -42.98
N ASP A 93 1.69 14.26 -43.74
CA ASP A 93 0.30 14.13 -44.18
C ASP A 93 -0.65 13.88 -42.98
N ALA A 94 -0.24 13.15 -41.96
CA ALA A 94 -1.03 12.98 -40.75
C ALA A 94 -1.36 14.32 -40.10
N LEU A 95 -0.37 15.20 -39.95
CA LEU A 95 -0.54 16.54 -39.40
C LEU A 95 -1.52 17.40 -40.23
N ASN A 96 -1.49 17.26 -41.56
CA ASN A 96 -2.45 17.96 -42.44
C ASN A 96 -3.90 17.56 -42.13
N TYR A 97 -4.16 16.27 -41.86
CA TYR A 97 -5.51 15.81 -41.48
C TYR A 97 -5.91 16.29 -40.09
N PHE A 98 -5.03 16.25 -39.12
CA PHE A 98 -5.33 16.75 -37.76
C PHE A 98 -5.54 18.26 -37.75
N ASN A 99 -4.77 19.03 -38.52
CA ASN A 99 -4.97 20.48 -38.65
C ASN A 99 -6.29 20.81 -39.33
N LYS A 100 -6.74 20.02 -40.31
CA LYS A 100 -8.09 20.19 -40.90
C LYS A 100 -9.18 20.03 -39.84
N ILE A 101 -9.03 19.15 -38.87
CA ILE A 101 -9.99 19.03 -37.77
C ILE A 101 -10.01 20.32 -36.95
N LEU A 102 -8.83 20.88 -36.64
CA LEU A 102 -8.73 22.11 -35.85
C LEU A 102 -9.24 23.36 -36.59
N GLU A 103 -9.26 23.36 -37.93
CA GLU A 103 -9.92 24.43 -38.68
C GLU A 103 -11.44 24.52 -38.43
N TYR A 104 -12.07 23.35 -38.15
CA TYR A 104 -13.51 23.28 -37.89
C TYR A 104 -13.85 23.20 -36.41
N HIS A 105 -12.95 22.61 -35.63
CA HIS A 105 -13.07 22.34 -34.19
C HIS A 105 -11.75 22.69 -33.47
N PRO A 106 -11.46 23.98 -33.24
CA PRO A 106 -10.17 24.43 -32.68
C PRO A 106 -9.82 23.81 -31.35
N ASP A 107 -10.81 23.44 -30.52
CA ASP A 107 -10.66 22.85 -29.20
C ASP A 107 -10.92 21.32 -29.20
N ASN A 108 -10.66 20.64 -30.33
CA ASN A 108 -10.78 19.18 -30.36
C ASN A 108 -9.60 18.53 -29.62
N ALA A 109 -9.85 18.05 -28.40
CA ALA A 109 -8.84 17.46 -27.53
C ALA A 109 -8.10 16.27 -28.18
N VAL A 110 -8.82 15.45 -28.96
CA VAL A 110 -8.23 14.26 -29.61
C VAL A 110 -7.28 14.68 -30.74
N ALA A 111 -7.68 15.63 -31.58
CA ALA A 111 -6.82 16.12 -32.66
C ALA A 111 -5.57 16.81 -32.09
N LEU A 112 -5.73 17.63 -31.05
CA LEU A 112 -4.62 18.28 -30.36
C LEU A 112 -3.64 17.24 -29.80
N ALA A 113 -4.13 16.22 -29.12
CA ALA A 113 -3.27 15.15 -28.59
C ALA A 113 -2.56 14.37 -29.70
N ASN A 114 -3.24 14.08 -30.83
CA ASN A 114 -2.64 13.37 -31.95
C ASN A 114 -1.53 14.19 -32.62
N ILE A 115 -1.66 15.53 -32.69
CA ILE A 115 -0.56 16.41 -33.11
C ILE A 115 0.60 16.30 -32.12
N GLY A 116 0.32 16.32 -30.81
CA GLY A 116 1.36 16.09 -29.78
C GLY A 116 2.08 14.76 -29.97
N VAL A 117 1.36 13.66 -30.25
CA VAL A 117 1.97 12.35 -30.58
C VAL A 117 2.84 12.43 -31.83
N ALA A 118 2.38 13.13 -32.87
CA ALA A 118 3.16 13.31 -34.11
C ALA A 118 4.48 14.06 -33.84
N MET A 119 4.45 15.10 -33.01
CA MET A 119 5.64 15.83 -32.57
C MET A 119 6.58 14.96 -31.72
N THR A 120 6.02 14.16 -30.80
CA THR A 120 6.82 13.22 -29.97
C THR A 120 7.56 12.20 -30.85
N LYS A 121 6.93 11.68 -31.92
CA LYS A 121 7.59 10.77 -32.87
C LYS A 121 8.75 11.42 -33.62
N GLN A 122 8.74 12.73 -33.76
CA GLN A 122 9.84 13.52 -34.31
C GLN A 122 10.87 13.95 -33.25
N SER A 123 10.72 13.49 -31.99
CA SER A 123 11.51 13.92 -30.84
C SER A 123 11.42 15.42 -30.53
N ASN A 124 10.40 16.08 -31.05
CA ASN A 124 10.11 17.50 -30.78
C ASN A 124 9.21 17.60 -29.53
N TYR A 125 9.81 17.39 -28.35
CA TYR A 125 9.07 17.37 -27.08
C TYR A 125 8.52 18.74 -26.69
N ASP A 126 9.21 19.83 -27.03
CA ASP A 126 8.77 21.20 -26.68
C ASP A 126 7.42 21.54 -27.33
N ASP A 127 7.27 21.30 -28.62
CA ASP A 127 6.00 21.51 -29.31
C ASP A 127 4.94 20.49 -28.86
N ALA A 128 5.33 19.23 -28.64
CA ALA A 128 4.43 18.20 -28.14
C ALA A 128 3.78 18.60 -26.81
N ILE A 129 4.55 19.15 -25.86
CA ILE A 129 4.09 19.66 -24.57
C ILE A 129 2.99 20.71 -24.76
N ILE A 130 3.18 21.65 -25.70
CA ILE A 130 2.20 22.70 -25.98
C ILE A 130 0.87 22.10 -26.46
N PHE A 131 0.92 21.11 -27.35
CA PHE A 131 -0.28 20.50 -27.89
C PHE A 131 -0.99 19.58 -26.88
N PHE A 132 -0.27 18.81 -26.09
CA PHE A 132 -0.89 18.03 -25.02
C PHE A 132 -1.50 18.93 -23.94
N ALA A 133 -0.84 20.02 -23.54
CA ALA A 133 -1.42 20.99 -22.61
C ALA A 133 -2.70 21.64 -23.16
N LYS A 134 -2.74 21.97 -24.46
CA LYS A 134 -3.97 22.45 -25.13
C LYS A 134 -5.05 21.38 -25.12
N SER A 135 -4.71 20.12 -25.36
CA SER A 135 -5.65 18.99 -25.32
C SER A 135 -6.30 18.85 -23.94
N ILE A 136 -5.51 18.87 -22.85
CA ILE A 136 -6.02 18.84 -21.47
C ILE A 136 -6.90 20.05 -21.16
N LYS A 137 -6.52 21.24 -21.65
CA LYS A 137 -7.32 22.45 -21.49
C LYS A 137 -8.67 22.36 -22.21
N ALA A 138 -8.69 21.71 -23.38
CA ALA A 138 -9.91 21.53 -24.20
C ALA A 138 -10.84 20.48 -23.57
N ASP A 139 -10.29 19.42 -23.01
CA ASP A 139 -11.02 18.38 -22.27
C ASP A 139 -10.15 17.85 -21.12
N SER A 140 -10.41 18.31 -19.90
CA SER A 140 -9.71 17.88 -18.69
C SER A 140 -9.95 16.42 -18.32
N LYS A 141 -10.91 15.74 -18.95
CA LYS A 141 -11.19 14.31 -18.72
C LYS A 141 -10.51 13.39 -19.73
N TYR A 142 -9.82 13.95 -20.72
CA TYR A 142 -9.18 13.19 -21.78
C TYR A 142 -7.80 12.65 -21.35
N ALA A 143 -7.77 11.40 -20.87
CA ALA A 143 -6.60 10.76 -20.28
C ALA A 143 -5.34 10.73 -21.18
N ASN A 144 -5.51 10.59 -22.51
CA ASN A 144 -4.37 10.58 -23.44
C ASN A 144 -3.59 11.90 -23.45
N GLY A 145 -4.25 13.05 -23.17
CA GLY A 145 -3.58 14.33 -23.02
C GLY A 145 -2.58 14.32 -21.87
N TYR A 146 -3.00 13.83 -20.69
CA TYR A 146 -2.13 13.69 -19.53
C TYR A 146 -1.00 12.68 -19.77
N TYR A 147 -1.33 11.52 -20.32
CA TYR A 147 -0.31 10.51 -20.61
C TYR A 147 0.76 11.05 -21.57
N GLY A 148 0.34 11.69 -22.66
CA GLY A 148 1.28 12.27 -23.64
C GLY A 148 2.15 13.36 -23.03
N LEU A 149 1.56 14.25 -22.22
CA LEU A 149 2.28 15.33 -21.54
C LEU A 149 3.29 14.77 -20.53
N ALA A 150 2.86 13.85 -19.67
CA ALA A 150 3.72 13.21 -18.69
C ALA A 150 4.87 12.44 -19.36
N LEU A 151 4.61 11.72 -20.45
CA LEU A 151 5.61 10.99 -21.20
C LEU A 151 6.66 11.93 -21.83
N CYS A 152 6.26 13.12 -22.30
CA CYS A 152 7.21 14.13 -22.78
C CYS A 152 8.17 14.56 -21.67
N TYR A 153 7.66 14.91 -20.50
CA TYR A 153 8.51 15.28 -19.35
C TYR A 153 9.39 14.13 -18.88
N TYR A 154 8.88 12.89 -18.86
CA TYR A 154 9.66 11.71 -18.53
C TYR A 154 10.86 11.53 -19.49
N ASN A 155 10.64 11.68 -20.80
CA ASN A 155 11.70 11.60 -21.80
C ASN A 155 12.72 12.75 -21.70
N LEU A 156 12.28 13.92 -21.24
CA LEU A 156 13.15 15.05 -20.92
C LEU A 156 13.82 14.91 -19.54
N GLN A 157 13.60 13.80 -18.83
CA GLN A 157 14.11 13.51 -17.49
C GLN A 157 13.63 14.47 -16.39
N ASP A 158 12.59 15.25 -16.65
CA ASP A 158 11.86 16.03 -15.63
C ASP A 158 10.86 15.11 -14.93
N TYR A 159 11.40 14.19 -14.12
CA TYR A 159 10.59 13.15 -13.47
C TYR A 159 9.57 13.71 -12.49
N GLN A 160 9.85 14.88 -11.88
CA GLN A 160 8.88 15.50 -10.97
C GLN A 160 7.63 15.94 -11.72
N LYS A 161 7.77 16.66 -12.84
CA LYS A 161 6.60 17.03 -13.65
C LYS A 161 5.91 15.81 -14.25
N ALA A 162 6.68 14.80 -14.69
CA ALA A 162 6.09 13.57 -15.19
C ALA A 162 5.24 12.87 -14.12
N PHE A 163 5.70 12.85 -12.87
CA PHE A 163 4.96 12.33 -11.73
C PHE A 163 3.68 13.12 -11.48
N ASP A 164 3.79 14.44 -11.31
CA ASP A 164 2.67 15.32 -10.97
C ASP A 164 1.56 15.25 -12.03
N ILE A 165 1.93 15.33 -13.31
CA ILE A 165 0.96 15.26 -14.43
C ILE A 165 0.32 13.86 -14.51
N SER A 166 1.08 12.79 -14.24
CA SER A 166 0.51 11.44 -14.20
C SER A 166 -0.52 11.33 -13.07
N GLN A 167 -0.24 11.92 -11.91
CA GLN A 167 -1.18 11.95 -10.78
C GLN A 167 -2.43 12.77 -11.12
N ASP A 168 -2.28 13.95 -11.74
CA ASP A 168 -3.41 14.75 -12.19
C ASP A 168 -4.28 13.93 -13.17
N GLY A 169 -3.66 13.22 -14.12
CA GLY A 169 -4.38 12.38 -15.08
C GLY A 169 -5.12 11.21 -14.40
N LEU A 170 -4.57 10.61 -13.34
CA LEU A 170 -5.21 9.54 -12.61
C LEU A 170 -6.41 10.00 -11.77
N HIS A 171 -6.42 11.27 -11.34
CA HIS A 171 -7.51 11.86 -10.55
C HIS A 171 -8.60 12.51 -11.43
N GLU A 172 -8.22 13.26 -12.44
CA GLU A 172 -9.11 14.09 -13.24
C GLU A 172 -9.76 13.32 -14.39
N SER A 173 -9.01 12.36 -14.99
CA SER A 173 -9.54 11.68 -16.17
C SER A 173 -10.56 10.61 -15.80
N VAL A 174 -11.63 10.53 -16.59
CA VAL A 174 -12.58 9.43 -16.50
C VAL A 174 -11.94 8.20 -17.16
N MET A 175 -11.88 7.10 -16.42
CA MET A 175 -11.56 5.81 -17.01
C MET A 175 -12.61 5.50 -18.10
N SER A 176 -12.21 5.64 -19.35
CA SER A 176 -13.05 5.15 -20.45
C SER A 176 -12.96 3.62 -20.48
N PRO A 177 -14.10 2.92 -20.46
CA PRO A 177 -14.11 1.48 -20.73
C PRO A 177 -13.49 1.13 -22.09
N GLU A 178 -13.48 2.10 -23.02
CA GLU A 178 -12.95 1.97 -24.37
C GLU A 178 -11.42 2.02 -24.42
N ASN A 179 -10.75 2.54 -23.38
CA ASN A 179 -9.30 2.64 -23.36
C ASN A 179 -8.68 2.33 -21.98
N PRO A 180 -8.82 1.09 -21.48
CA PRO A 180 -8.26 0.69 -20.18
C PRO A 180 -6.73 0.76 -20.15
N ASN A 181 -6.07 0.76 -21.32
CA ASN A 181 -4.61 0.77 -21.42
C ASN A 181 -3.99 2.09 -20.96
N VAL A 182 -4.63 3.24 -21.21
CA VAL A 182 -4.08 4.56 -20.84
C VAL A 182 -3.99 4.73 -19.33
N TYR A 183 -5.00 4.25 -18.60
CA TYR A 183 -4.93 4.25 -17.14
C TYR A 183 -3.75 3.44 -16.62
N SER A 184 -3.55 2.22 -17.13
CA SER A 184 -2.39 1.40 -16.76
C SER A 184 -1.07 2.07 -17.12
N GLN A 185 -1.01 2.76 -18.25
CA GLN A 185 0.16 3.51 -18.68
C GLN A 185 0.44 4.71 -17.77
N LEU A 186 -0.59 5.46 -17.35
CA LEU A 186 -0.45 6.55 -16.38
C LEU A 186 0.03 6.04 -15.02
N CYS A 187 -0.54 4.94 -14.52
CA CYS A 187 -0.07 4.30 -13.29
C CYS A 187 1.41 3.93 -13.38
N GLN A 188 1.80 3.26 -14.47
CA GLN A 188 3.19 2.84 -14.66
C GLN A 188 4.14 4.03 -14.79
N LEU A 189 3.73 5.08 -15.51
CA LEU A 189 4.53 6.28 -15.68
C LEU A 189 4.73 7.03 -14.37
N SER A 190 3.68 7.12 -13.55
CA SER A 190 3.76 7.69 -12.21
C SER A 190 4.73 6.91 -11.32
N ILE A 191 4.62 5.58 -11.30
CA ILE A 191 5.53 4.71 -10.53
C ILE A 191 6.97 4.85 -10.99
N ASN A 192 7.21 4.80 -12.31
CA ASN A 192 8.56 4.92 -12.86
C ASN A 192 9.17 6.28 -12.52
N SER A 193 8.38 7.36 -12.63
CA SER A 193 8.82 8.70 -12.28
C SER A 193 9.16 8.80 -10.80
N ALA A 194 8.32 8.26 -9.92
CA ALA A 194 8.57 8.20 -8.48
C ALA A 194 9.86 7.43 -8.15
N GLN A 195 10.12 6.31 -8.83
CA GLN A 195 11.37 5.54 -8.65
C GLN A 195 12.61 6.34 -9.02
N HIS A 196 12.56 7.11 -10.11
CA HIS A 196 13.66 8.00 -10.50
C HIS A 196 13.87 9.13 -9.51
N ILE A 197 12.80 9.74 -9.00
CA ILE A 197 12.86 10.81 -8.00
C ILE A 197 13.47 10.26 -6.71
N VAL A 198 12.94 9.19 -6.16
CA VAL A 198 13.35 8.61 -4.87
C VAL A 198 14.83 8.19 -4.90
N LYS A 199 15.28 7.61 -6.01
CA LYS A 199 16.68 7.21 -6.17
C LYS A 199 17.67 8.38 -6.07
N ASN A 200 17.24 9.59 -6.44
CA ASN A 200 18.10 10.76 -6.57
C ASN A 200 17.80 11.86 -5.55
N THR A 201 16.91 11.61 -4.58
CA THR A 201 16.50 12.60 -3.58
C THR A 201 16.93 12.14 -2.20
N ASP A 202 17.55 13.06 -1.45
CA ASP A 202 17.78 12.94 0.00
C ASP A 202 16.64 13.64 0.73
N TYR A 203 15.90 12.90 1.53
CA TYR A 203 14.76 13.43 2.31
C TYR A 203 15.14 13.86 3.73
N SER A 204 16.41 13.82 4.09
CA SER A 204 16.89 14.17 5.44
C SER A 204 16.54 15.62 5.84
N GLU A 205 16.59 16.56 4.90
CA GLU A 205 16.22 17.97 5.16
C GLU A 205 14.74 18.10 5.55
N VAL A 206 13.86 17.40 4.85
CA VAL A 206 12.41 17.40 5.15
C VAL A 206 12.17 16.79 6.52
N ARG A 207 12.81 15.65 6.81
CA ARG A 207 12.71 14.97 8.10
C ARG A 207 13.21 15.88 9.23
N ASN A 208 14.35 16.53 9.08
CA ASN A 208 14.89 17.46 10.06
C ASN A 208 13.96 18.65 10.29
N PHE A 209 13.38 19.21 9.24
CA PHE A 209 12.39 20.28 9.35
C PHE A 209 11.18 19.86 10.20
N ILE A 210 10.66 18.64 9.97
CA ILE A 210 9.54 18.09 10.74
C ILE A 210 9.93 17.91 12.21
N ILE A 211 11.12 17.38 12.47
CA ILE A 211 11.65 17.21 13.83
C ILE A 211 11.70 18.54 14.56
N GLU A 212 12.26 19.58 13.94
CA GLU A 212 12.32 20.93 14.53
C GLU A 212 10.93 21.52 14.83
N GLU A 213 9.92 21.23 14.00
CA GLU A 213 8.53 21.62 14.29
C GLU A 213 7.98 20.90 15.53
N LEU A 214 8.19 19.58 15.61
CA LEU A 214 7.67 18.76 16.69
C LEU A 214 8.33 19.07 18.03
N GLU A 215 9.66 19.28 18.05
CA GLU A 215 10.41 19.71 19.24
C GLU A 215 9.93 21.03 19.82
N LYS A 216 9.39 21.93 19.00
CA LYS A 216 8.79 23.19 19.46
C LYS A 216 7.43 23.02 20.14
N ASN A 217 6.74 21.91 19.89
CA ASN A 217 5.39 21.68 20.41
C ASN A 217 5.38 21.24 21.88
N ASP A 218 6.24 20.30 22.26
CA ASP A 218 6.31 19.75 23.63
C ASP A 218 7.64 20.04 24.34
N HIS A 219 8.57 20.69 23.63
CA HIS A 219 9.91 21.05 24.14
C HIS A 219 10.78 19.83 24.49
N LEU A 220 10.46 18.66 23.93
CA LEU A 220 11.29 17.48 24.07
C LEU A 220 12.14 17.27 22.81
N PRO A 221 13.46 17.03 22.94
CA PRO A 221 14.31 16.75 21.79
C PRO A 221 13.97 15.40 21.17
N ILE A 222 14.12 15.30 19.85
CA ILE A 222 13.92 14.07 19.07
C ILE A 222 15.28 13.60 18.56
N GLU A 223 15.84 12.59 19.19
CA GLU A 223 17.09 11.97 18.76
C GLU A 223 16.84 11.04 17.57
N GLN A 224 17.61 11.22 16.49
CA GLN A 224 17.63 10.30 15.36
C GLN A 224 18.74 9.28 15.56
N LYS A 225 18.40 7.99 15.59
CA LYS A 225 19.37 6.92 15.78
C LYS A 225 19.25 5.89 14.66
N ARG A 226 20.35 5.71 13.92
CA ARG A 226 20.49 4.63 12.96
C ARG A 226 20.62 3.30 13.69
N ASP A 227 19.84 2.30 13.28
CA ASP A 227 19.92 0.93 13.78
C ASP A 227 19.73 -0.06 12.61
N ASP A 228 20.83 -0.58 12.09
CA ASP A 228 20.84 -1.50 10.96
C ASP A 228 20.26 -2.88 11.34
N SER A 229 20.07 -3.16 12.63
CA SER A 229 19.45 -4.38 13.14
C SER A 229 17.93 -4.27 13.27
N LEU A 230 17.38 -3.05 13.16
CA LEU A 230 15.94 -2.81 13.29
C LEU A 230 15.15 -3.65 12.25
N PRO A 231 14.20 -4.49 12.68
CA PRO A 231 13.44 -5.35 11.77
C PRO A 231 12.50 -4.56 10.85
N VAL A 232 12.08 -3.37 11.29
CA VAL A 232 11.24 -2.42 10.57
C VAL A 232 12.08 -1.29 9.98
N SER A 233 11.50 -0.48 9.13
CA SER A 233 12.23 0.64 8.51
C SER A 233 12.40 1.82 9.44
N ALA A 234 11.44 2.07 10.33
CA ALA A 234 11.48 3.11 11.36
C ALA A 234 10.60 2.73 12.55
N GLU A 235 10.90 3.28 13.71
CA GLU A 235 10.15 3.12 14.95
C GLU A 235 10.34 4.37 15.82
N LEU A 236 9.26 4.89 16.38
CA LEU A 236 9.29 6.01 17.32
C LEU A 236 9.20 5.49 18.76
N VAL A 237 10.21 5.79 19.56
CA VAL A 237 10.18 5.61 21.00
C VAL A 237 9.67 6.90 21.65
N TYR A 238 8.43 6.87 22.15
CA TYR A 238 7.81 7.98 22.85
C TYR A 238 8.40 8.12 24.27
N GLY A 239 9.25 9.10 24.46
CA GLY A 239 10.05 9.28 25.69
C GLY A 239 9.25 9.32 26.99
N PRO A 240 8.14 10.07 27.10
CA PRO A 240 7.37 10.19 28.34
C PRO A 240 6.86 8.85 28.89
N ILE A 241 6.47 7.92 28.04
CA ILE A 241 6.04 6.57 28.49
C ILE A 241 7.19 5.81 29.15
N HIS A 242 8.42 6.10 28.75
CA HIS A 242 9.63 5.48 29.31
C HIS A 242 10.32 6.32 30.39
N GLY A 243 9.67 7.40 30.87
CA GLY A 243 10.24 8.32 31.85
C GLY A 243 11.45 9.11 31.31
N GLN A 244 11.59 9.24 30.00
CA GLN A 244 12.66 9.96 29.32
C GLN A 244 12.21 11.36 28.91
N LEU A 245 13.11 12.33 29.00
CA LEU A 245 12.88 13.71 28.55
C LEU A 245 13.32 13.92 27.09
N LYS A 246 13.16 12.92 26.27
CA LYS A 246 13.42 12.97 24.83
C LYS A 246 12.65 11.86 24.10
N HIS A 247 12.33 12.10 22.86
CA HIS A 247 11.88 11.04 21.95
C HIS A 247 13.07 10.47 21.18
N VAL A 248 12.95 9.25 20.66
CA VAL A 248 13.97 8.67 19.80
C VAL A 248 13.28 8.10 18.56
N ILE A 249 13.71 8.51 17.37
CA ILE A 249 13.34 7.87 16.12
C ILE A 249 14.46 6.92 15.69
N LEU A 250 14.19 5.63 15.77
CA LEU A 250 15.07 4.59 15.27
C LEU A 250 14.80 4.38 13.78
N PHE A 251 15.82 4.18 12.97
CA PHE A 251 15.63 3.91 11.56
C PHE A 251 16.72 3.03 10.97
N ASN A 252 16.31 2.19 10.02
CA ASN A 252 17.19 1.30 9.28
C ASN A 252 17.27 1.74 7.80
N PRO A 253 18.36 2.40 7.38
CA PRO A 253 18.49 2.92 6.02
C PRO A 253 18.70 1.81 4.97
N GLU A 254 18.99 0.58 5.37
CA GLU A 254 19.06 -0.58 4.47
C GLU A 254 17.66 -1.09 4.07
N LYS A 255 16.61 -0.65 4.76
CA LYS A 255 15.23 -0.98 4.43
C LYS A 255 14.67 -0.01 3.40
N PRO A 256 13.83 -0.48 2.48
CA PRO A 256 13.22 0.39 1.49
C PRO A 256 12.30 1.43 2.14
N TYR A 257 12.30 2.63 1.56
CA TYR A 257 11.38 3.72 1.93
C TYR A 257 11.44 4.16 3.40
N TYR A 258 12.57 3.94 4.09
CA TYR A 258 12.74 4.32 5.49
C TYR A 258 12.50 5.81 5.74
N ASP A 259 12.80 6.69 4.79
CA ASP A 259 12.54 8.12 4.91
C ASP A 259 11.05 8.43 5.08
N HIS A 260 10.20 7.80 4.25
CA HIS A 260 8.74 7.93 4.39
C HIS A 260 8.28 7.41 5.75
N LEU A 261 8.77 6.25 6.18
CA LEU A 261 8.35 5.63 7.43
C LEU A 261 8.85 6.37 8.67
N CYS A 262 10.02 7.01 8.62
CA CYS A 262 10.42 7.96 9.67
C CYS A 262 9.42 9.11 9.80
N VAL A 263 8.99 9.68 8.67
CA VAL A 263 7.99 10.76 8.69
C VAL A 263 6.63 10.26 9.15
N HIS A 264 6.23 9.05 8.77
CA HIS A 264 5.02 8.39 9.24
C HIS A 264 5.00 8.32 10.79
N GLU A 265 6.05 7.81 11.40
CA GLU A 265 6.20 7.75 12.85
C GLU A 265 6.18 9.14 13.50
N LEU A 266 6.85 10.12 12.89
CA LEU A 266 6.81 11.50 13.36
C LEU A 266 5.41 12.13 13.26
N MET A 267 4.58 11.71 12.29
CA MET A 267 3.20 12.19 12.21
C MET A 267 2.31 11.58 13.29
N HIS A 268 2.55 10.35 13.73
CA HIS A 268 1.91 9.81 14.93
C HIS A 268 2.23 10.68 16.16
N LEU A 269 3.50 11.07 16.34
CA LEU A 269 3.87 12.01 17.41
C LEU A 269 3.15 13.36 17.28
N ARG A 270 3.05 13.89 16.05
CA ARG A 270 2.31 15.14 15.79
C ARG A 270 0.84 15.06 16.21
N LEU A 271 0.17 13.96 15.91
CA LEU A 271 -1.22 13.73 16.33
C LEU A 271 -1.32 13.67 17.85
N LEU A 272 -0.43 12.92 18.50
CA LEU A 272 -0.39 12.81 19.95
C LEU A 272 -0.17 14.17 20.62
N GLN A 273 0.85 14.94 20.19
CA GLN A 273 1.13 16.28 20.71
C GLN A 273 -0.07 17.24 20.54
N ARG A 274 -0.74 17.19 19.37
CA ARG A 274 -1.95 17.99 19.13
C ARG A 274 -3.04 17.64 20.13
N ASN A 275 -3.29 16.36 20.32
CA ASN A 275 -4.36 15.87 21.19
C ASN A 275 -4.07 16.19 22.66
N THR A 276 -2.84 15.99 23.11
CA THR A 276 -2.40 16.29 24.48
C THR A 276 -2.53 17.77 24.79
N LYS A 277 -2.14 18.64 23.86
CA LYS A 277 -2.26 20.09 24.00
C LYS A 277 -3.71 20.55 24.24
N ASP A 278 -4.67 19.87 23.62
CA ASP A 278 -6.09 20.18 23.76
C ASP A 278 -6.75 19.41 24.91
N GLY A 279 -5.97 18.69 25.72
CA GLY A 279 -6.46 17.86 26.83
C GLY A 279 -7.33 16.67 26.36
N LYS A 280 -7.13 16.24 25.12
CA LYS A 280 -7.83 15.12 24.48
C LYS A 280 -6.88 14.00 24.08
N GLY A 281 -5.69 13.98 24.65
CA GLY A 281 -4.75 12.89 24.48
C GLY A 281 -5.37 11.58 24.93
N ARG A 282 -5.40 10.60 24.05
CA ARG A 282 -5.88 9.24 24.30
C ARG A 282 -4.81 8.25 23.88
N VAL A 283 -4.81 7.12 24.53
CA VAL A 283 -4.02 5.96 24.16
C VAL A 283 -4.92 4.73 24.14
N TYR A 284 -4.65 3.81 23.26
CA TYR A 284 -5.25 2.50 23.37
C TYR A 284 -4.27 1.55 24.06
N THR A 285 -4.82 0.73 24.91
CA THR A 285 -4.06 -0.26 25.68
C THR A 285 -4.75 -1.61 25.63
N GLN A 286 -4.00 -2.63 25.88
CA GLN A 286 -4.51 -3.96 26.07
C GLN A 286 -3.97 -4.51 27.39
N THR A 287 -4.89 -4.88 28.26
CA THR A 287 -4.50 -5.53 29.52
C THR A 287 -4.11 -6.99 29.28
N ASN A 288 -3.27 -7.54 30.16
CA ASN A 288 -2.90 -8.97 30.13
C ASN A 288 -4.15 -9.89 30.17
N GLU A 289 -5.23 -9.45 30.82
CA GLU A 289 -6.48 -10.19 30.86
C GLU A 289 -7.18 -10.18 29.49
N GLN A 290 -7.25 -9.03 28.85
CA GLN A 290 -7.83 -8.87 27.50
C GLN A 290 -7.04 -9.70 26.48
N THR A 291 -5.70 -9.67 26.55
CA THR A 291 -4.83 -10.51 25.70
C THR A 291 -5.11 -12.00 25.93
N ARG A 292 -5.15 -12.45 27.18
CA ARG A 292 -5.48 -13.85 27.50
C ARG A 292 -6.87 -14.25 27.04
N LYS A 293 -7.86 -13.39 27.22
CA LYS A 293 -9.24 -13.61 26.76
C LYS A 293 -9.31 -13.72 25.23
N PHE A 294 -8.58 -12.87 24.52
CA PHE A 294 -8.49 -12.92 23.06
C PHE A 294 -7.80 -14.20 22.57
N MET A 295 -6.66 -14.56 23.16
CA MET A 295 -5.97 -15.81 22.84
C MET A 295 -6.85 -17.04 23.12
N ALA A 296 -7.57 -17.05 24.24
CA ALA A 296 -8.47 -18.15 24.61
C ALA A 296 -9.59 -18.36 23.57
N ARG A 297 -10.07 -17.28 22.91
CA ARG A 297 -11.09 -17.36 21.85
C ARG A 297 -10.64 -18.26 20.69
N TYR A 298 -9.36 -18.20 20.32
CA TYR A 298 -8.82 -18.94 19.17
C TYR A 298 -8.07 -20.22 19.57
N HIS A 299 -7.77 -20.40 20.84
CA HIS A 299 -7.05 -21.56 21.32
C HIS A 299 -7.74 -22.89 20.98
N ALA A 300 -9.06 -22.95 21.15
CA ALA A 300 -9.85 -24.15 20.81
C ALA A 300 -9.85 -24.41 19.30
N TYR A 301 -9.88 -23.38 18.46
CA TYR A 301 -9.80 -23.49 17.02
C TYR A 301 -8.48 -24.15 16.59
N TYR A 302 -7.35 -23.63 17.07
CA TYR A 302 -6.03 -24.15 16.72
C TYR A 302 -5.77 -25.55 17.29
N ASN A 303 -6.21 -25.82 18.52
CA ASN A 303 -6.13 -27.16 19.09
C ASN A 303 -6.88 -28.20 18.26
N ASN A 304 -8.02 -27.85 17.67
CA ASN A 304 -8.74 -28.73 16.79
C ASN A 304 -8.04 -28.87 15.42
N LEU A 305 -7.48 -27.79 14.88
CA LEU A 305 -6.77 -27.78 13.60
C LEU A 305 -5.52 -28.69 13.63
N PHE A 306 -4.79 -28.68 14.74
CA PHE A 306 -3.53 -29.41 14.90
C PHE A 306 -3.65 -30.71 15.70
N LYS A 307 -4.87 -31.13 16.04
CA LYS A 307 -5.14 -32.35 16.81
C LYS A 307 -4.55 -33.58 16.13
N GLY A 308 -3.65 -34.29 16.86
CA GLY A 308 -3.02 -35.53 16.38
C GLY A 308 -1.81 -35.30 15.45
N GLN A 309 -1.33 -34.10 15.34
CA GLN A 309 -0.14 -33.76 14.55
C GLN A 309 1.14 -33.78 15.41
N ALA A 310 2.30 -33.91 14.75
CA ALA A 310 3.60 -33.98 15.42
C ALA A 310 3.97 -32.66 16.14
N LYS A 311 4.92 -32.74 17.08
CA LYS A 311 5.38 -31.63 17.92
C LYS A 311 5.83 -30.37 17.14
N GLU A 312 6.40 -30.55 15.95
CA GLU A 312 6.81 -29.47 15.05
C GLU A 312 5.63 -28.59 14.59
N LYS A 313 4.43 -29.16 14.53
CA LYS A 313 3.22 -28.40 14.22
C LYS A 313 2.62 -27.69 15.43
N GLN A 314 3.05 -28.01 16.62
CA GLN A 314 2.67 -27.28 17.83
C GLN A 314 3.41 -25.92 17.89
N GLU A 315 4.63 -25.87 17.36
CA GLU A 315 5.40 -24.62 17.19
C GLU A 315 4.75 -23.72 16.11
N GLU A 316 4.27 -24.33 15.02
CA GLU A 316 3.47 -23.61 14.01
C GLU A 316 2.16 -23.06 14.60
N PHE A 317 1.55 -23.79 15.52
CA PHE A 317 0.37 -23.36 16.27
C PHE A 317 0.62 -22.12 17.14
N GLU A 318 1.70 -22.10 17.91
CA GLU A 318 2.08 -20.94 18.72
C GLU A 318 2.35 -19.72 17.84
N HIS A 319 3.03 -19.92 16.71
CA HIS A 319 3.26 -18.88 15.71
C HIS A 319 1.95 -18.34 15.12
N GLN A 320 0.98 -19.19 14.80
CA GLN A 320 -0.33 -18.76 14.28
C GLN A 320 -1.11 -17.93 15.30
N ILE A 321 -1.09 -18.29 16.59
CA ILE A 321 -1.73 -17.49 17.65
C ILE A 321 -1.10 -16.10 17.73
N CYS A 322 0.22 -16.03 17.68
CA CYS A 322 0.93 -14.77 17.73
C CYS A 322 0.62 -13.88 16.51
N ASN A 323 0.48 -14.47 15.32
CA ASN A 323 0.05 -13.73 14.12
C ASN A 323 -1.38 -13.19 14.27
N VAL A 324 -2.28 -13.94 14.91
CA VAL A 324 -3.65 -13.46 15.19
C VAL A 324 -3.63 -12.27 16.15
N ILE A 325 -2.74 -12.28 17.15
CA ILE A 325 -2.56 -11.16 18.09
C ILE A 325 -2.00 -9.93 17.35
N ALA A 326 -1.00 -10.14 16.49
CA ALA A 326 -0.45 -9.07 15.67
C ALA A 326 -1.51 -8.45 14.75
N MET A 327 -2.38 -9.25 14.14
CA MET A 327 -3.52 -8.75 13.36
C MET A 327 -4.49 -7.90 14.18
N GLN A 328 -4.65 -8.18 15.47
CA GLN A 328 -5.45 -7.35 16.37
C GLN A 328 -4.87 -5.95 16.53
N ILE A 329 -3.55 -5.84 16.59
CA ILE A 329 -2.85 -4.54 16.67
C ILE A 329 -3.07 -3.75 15.36
N LEU A 330 -3.08 -4.43 14.21
CA LEU A 330 -3.36 -3.80 12.91
C LEU A 330 -4.72 -3.12 12.82
N ILE A 331 -5.74 -3.68 13.48
CA ILE A 331 -7.07 -3.03 13.51
C ILE A 331 -6.97 -1.64 14.13
N LEU A 332 -6.09 -1.50 15.12
CA LEU A 332 -5.95 -0.27 15.88
C LEU A 332 -5.13 0.79 15.14
N ASN A 333 -4.16 0.37 14.32
CA ASN A 333 -3.34 1.30 13.55
C ASN A 333 -4.00 1.74 12.24
N CYS A 334 -4.77 0.87 11.59
CA CYS A 334 -5.36 1.16 10.29
C CYS A 334 -6.07 2.54 10.20
N PRO A 335 -6.99 2.93 11.12
CA PRO A 335 -7.58 4.26 11.07
C PRO A 335 -6.60 5.37 11.38
N LEU A 336 -5.65 5.16 12.29
CA LEU A 336 -4.63 6.16 12.63
C LEU A 336 -3.69 6.41 11.46
N ASP A 337 -3.24 5.34 10.80
CA ASP A 337 -2.35 5.40 9.64
C ASP A 337 -2.99 6.18 8.49
N MET A 338 -4.30 6.02 8.25
CA MET A 338 -4.99 6.81 7.22
C MET A 338 -4.92 8.32 7.50
N PHE A 339 -5.07 8.77 8.75
CA PHE A 339 -4.90 10.19 9.10
C PHE A 339 -3.44 10.64 8.95
N VAL A 340 -2.49 9.81 9.33
CA VAL A 340 -1.05 10.07 9.18
C VAL A 340 -0.70 10.24 7.71
N GLU A 341 -1.15 9.34 6.85
CA GLU A 341 -0.88 9.39 5.41
C GLU A 341 -1.52 10.60 4.73
N ASP A 342 -2.74 11.01 5.13
CA ASP A 342 -3.36 12.25 4.67
C ASP A 342 -2.55 13.49 5.08
N LEU A 343 -2.01 13.51 6.30
CA LEU A 343 -1.14 14.60 6.76
C LEU A 343 0.14 14.68 5.94
N ILE A 344 0.81 13.55 5.69
CA ILE A 344 2.02 13.51 4.87
C ILE A 344 1.72 14.01 3.46
N TYR A 345 0.68 13.47 2.84
CA TYR A 345 0.28 13.82 1.47
C TYR A 345 -0.01 15.31 1.31
N THR A 346 -0.68 15.89 2.32
CA THR A 346 -1.15 17.29 2.27
C THR A 346 -0.07 18.28 2.64
N LEU A 347 0.66 18.01 3.74
CA LEU A 347 1.63 18.97 4.31
C LEU A 347 2.99 18.92 3.61
N TYR A 348 3.37 17.77 3.07
CA TYR A 348 4.71 17.54 2.51
C TYR A 348 4.66 16.97 1.08
N PRO A 349 4.22 17.78 0.07
CA PRO A 349 4.08 17.32 -1.31
C PRO A 349 5.35 16.70 -1.90
N GLN A 350 6.52 17.13 -1.44
CA GLN A 350 7.82 16.59 -1.86
C GLN A 350 8.05 15.14 -1.45
N LEU A 351 7.29 14.62 -0.47
CA LEU A 351 7.34 13.22 -0.05
C LEU A 351 6.39 12.31 -0.86
N ARG A 352 5.48 12.86 -1.66
CA ARG A 352 4.49 12.05 -2.40
C ARG A 352 5.11 10.93 -3.25
N PRO A 353 6.25 11.12 -3.94
CA PRO A 353 6.87 10.03 -4.70
C PRO A 353 7.31 8.85 -3.82
N VAL A 354 7.98 9.12 -2.68
CA VAL A 354 8.43 8.06 -1.77
C VAL A 354 7.26 7.45 -1.00
N GLN A 355 6.26 8.24 -0.62
CA GLN A 355 5.01 7.78 -0.01
C GLN A 355 4.26 6.83 -0.95
N LEU A 356 4.10 7.19 -2.23
CA LEU A 356 3.48 6.31 -3.24
C LEU A 356 4.15 4.94 -3.28
N LEU A 357 5.48 4.90 -3.38
CA LEU A 357 6.21 3.65 -3.50
C LEU A 357 6.16 2.82 -2.21
N SER A 358 6.20 3.46 -1.06
CA SER A 358 6.08 2.83 0.24
C SER A 358 4.70 2.18 0.42
N LEU A 359 3.63 2.94 0.20
CA LEU A 359 2.26 2.44 0.30
C LEU A 359 1.95 1.35 -0.75
N MET A 360 2.52 1.44 -1.96
CA MET A 360 2.40 0.37 -2.94
C MET A 360 3.08 -0.93 -2.51
N ALA A 361 4.22 -0.84 -1.83
CA ALA A 361 4.89 -2.01 -1.28
C ALA A 361 4.03 -2.65 -0.18
N GLU A 362 3.47 -1.86 0.71
CA GLU A 362 2.53 -2.30 1.73
C GLU A 362 1.28 -2.97 1.13
N GLU A 363 0.63 -2.33 0.16
CA GLU A 363 -0.51 -2.90 -0.57
C GLU A 363 -0.17 -4.27 -1.19
N GLN A 364 1.04 -4.43 -1.74
CA GLN A 364 1.45 -5.70 -2.31
C GLN A 364 1.62 -6.78 -1.24
N GLU A 365 2.15 -6.44 -0.07
CA GLU A 365 2.27 -7.36 1.07
C GLU A 365 0.90 -7.76 1.60
N ASP A 366 -0.02 -6.80 1.77
CA ASP A 366 -1.40 -7.01 2.19
C ASP A 366 -2.18 -7.91 1.22
N ILE A 367 -2.02 -7.69 -0.09
CA ILE A 367 -2.62 -8.55 -1.12
C ILE A 367 -2.06 -9.98 -1.02
N ASN A 368 -0.75 -10.14 -0.82
CA ASN A 368 -0.13 -11.45 -0.67
C ASN A 368 -0.63 -12.15 0.60
N ALA A 369 -0.74 -11.42 1.71
CA ALA A 369 -1.27 -11.95 2.97
C ALA A 369 -2.75 -12.36 2.89
N ALA A 370 -3.53 -11.73 2.02
CA ALA A 370 -4.94 -12.04 1.81
C ALA A 370 -5.21 -13.26 0.90
N GLN A 371 -4.16 -13.85 0.26
CA GLN A 371 -4.34 -14.98 -0.64
C GLN A 371 -4.85 -16.23 0.09
N PRO A 372 -5.65 -17.08 -0.58
CA PRO A 372 -6.24 -18.28 0.03
C PRO A 372 -5.20 -19.26 0.62
N GLU A 373 -4.04 -19.36 0.00
CA GLU A 373 -2.94 -20.21 0.44
C GLU A 373 -2.39 -19.79 1.81
N VAL A 374 -2.37 -18.49 2.09
CA VAL A 374 -1.91 -17.91 3.36
C VAL A 374 -3.03 -17.96 4.39
N THR A 375 -4.25 -17.59 4.02
CA THR A 375 -5.37 -17.42 4.96
C THR A 375 -6.04 -18.75 5.38
N ARG A 376 -5.75 -19.87 4.72
CA ARG A 376 -6.38 -21.19 4.97
C ARG A 376 -6.24 -21.69 6.42
N THR A 377 -5.19 -21.28 7.12
CA THR A 377 -4.92 -21.69 8.51
C THR A 377 -5.45 -20.70 9.54
N PHE A 378 -5.94 -19.54 9.08
CA PHE A 378 -6.51 -18.53 9.97
C PHE A 378 -8.00 -18.77 10.21
N PRO A 379 -8.53 -18.39 11.39
CA PRO A 379 -9.97 -18.34 11.60
C PRO A 379 -10.64 -17.45 10.55
N LYS A 380 -11.78 -17.89 10.03
CA LYS A 380 -12.49 -17.17 8.96
C LYS A 380 -12.81 -15.71 9.33
N GLU A 381 -13.15 -15.47 10.60
CA GLU A 381 -13.44 -14.13 11.10
C GLU A 381 -12.20 -13.22 11.07
N VAL A 382 -11.01 -13.76 11.38
CA VAL A 382 -9.75 -13.02 11.33
C VAL A 382 -9.39 -12.67 9.88
N SER A 383 -9.48 -13.65 8.97
CA SER A 383 -9.22 -13.42 7.55
C SER A 383 -10.22 -12.44 6.93
N HIS A 384 -11.49 -12.51 7.36
CA HIS A 384 -12.55 -11.59 6.95
C HIS A 384 -12.25 -10.16 7.41
N MET A 385 -11.93 -9.98 8.67
CA MET A 385 -11.58 -8.70 9.27
C MET A 385 -10.37 -8.07 8.59
N ASN A 386 -9.27 -8.83 8.46
CA ASN A 386 -8.05 -8.38 7.80
C ASN A 386 -8.34 -7.91 6.37
N ARG A 387 -9.10 -8.69 5.60
CA ARG A 387 -9.45 -8.32 4.22
C ARG A 387 -10.29 -7.06 4.15
N CYS A 388 -11.27 -6.87 5.05
CA CYS A 388 -12.08 -5.65 5.10
C CYS A 388 -11.22 -4.42 5.39
N MET A 389 -10.28 -4.52 6.34
CA MET A 389 -9.38 -3.41 6.68
C MET A 389 -8.41 -3.07 5.56
N ASN A 390 -7.78 -4.09 4.96
CA ASN A 390 -6.86 -3.86 3.85
C ASN A 390 -7.57 -3.24 2.65
N ILE A 391 -8.82 -3.62 2.36
CA ILE A 391 -9.61 -2.95 1.32
C ILE A 391 -9.94 -1.50 1.73
N CYS A 392 -10.21 -1.23 3.01
CA CYS A 392 -10.41 0.14 3.50
C CYS A 392 -9.16 1.00 3.25
N LYS A 393 -7.96 0.49 3.59
CA LYS A 393 -6.67 1.13 3.27
C LYS A 393 -6.49 1.34 1.76
N SER A 394 -6.83 0.33 0.94
CA SER A 394 -6.75 0.42 -0.52
C SER A 394 -7.70 1.47 -1.11
N LEU A 395 -8.88 1.69 -0.50
CA LEU A 395 -9.78 2.78 -0.87
C LEU A 395 -9.14 4.14 -0.58
N HIS A 396 -8.46 4.27 0.56
CA HIS A 396 -7.71 5.46 0.93
C HIS A 396 -6.50 5.67 -0.01
N PHE A 397 -5.70 4.64 -0.25
CA PHE A 397 -4.59 4.69 -1.22
C PHE A 397 -5.05 5.13 -2.61
N ARG A 398 -6.19 4.60 -3.07
CA ARG A 398 -6.79 5.04 -4.32
C ARG A 398 -7.23 6.51 -4.28
N GLN A 399 -7.70 7.01 -3.16
CA GLN A 399 -8.02 8.43 -2.99
C GLN A 399 -6.76 9.30 -3.13
N LEU A 400 -5.65 8.89 -2.51
CA LEU A 400 -4.39 9.66 -2.54
C LEU A 400 -3.75 9.65 -3.93
N TYR A 401 -3.74 8.50 -4.62
CA TYR A 401 -2.90 8.30 -5.81
C TYR A 401 -3.67 7.90 -7.07
N GLY A 402 -4.99 7.79 -7.03
CA GLY A 402 -5.79 7.38 -8.18
C GLY A 402 -5.56 5.91 -8.61
N ILE A 403 -4.69 5.16 -7.94
CA ILE A 403 -4.32 3.79 -8.30
C ILE A 403 -5.24 2.78 -7.59
N ASN A 404 -5.87 1.91 -8.38
CA ASN A 404 -6.85 0.96 -7.88
C ASN A 404 -6.30 -0.48 -7.91
N VAL A 405 -6.06 -1.04 -6.74
CA VAL A 405 -5.60 -2.44 -6.56
C VAL A 405 -6.65 -3.35 -5.91
N ILE A 406 -7.83 -2.81 -5.58
CA ILE A 406 -8.87 -3.47 -4.77
C ILE A 406 -9.30 -4.82 -5.35
N ASN A 407 -9.41 -4.95 -6.67
CA ASN A 407 -9.83 -6.20 -7.31
C ASN A 407 -8.89 -7.38 -7.05
N ARG A 408 -7.65 -7.12 -6.66
CA ARG A 408 -6.63 -8.14 -6.37
C ARG A 408 -6.85 -8.85 -5.02
N TYR A 409 -7.72 -8.30 -4.16
CA TYR A 409 -8.09 -8.93 -2.88
C TYR A 409 -9.13 -10.03 -3.03
N HIS A 410 -9.77 -10.18 -4.21
CA HIS A 410 -10.85 -11.15 -4.46
C HIS A 410 -11.97 -11.13 -3.40
N ALA A 411 -12.34 -9.92 -2.98
CA ALA A 411 -13.30 -9.69 -1.91
C ALA A 411 -14.73 -10.12 -2.28
N THR A 412 -15.45 -10.63 -1.31
CA THR A 412 -16.90 -10.84 -1.42
C THR A 412 -17.64 -9.50 -1.42
N LYS A 413 -18.90 -9.50 -1.88
CA LYS A 413 -19.76 -8.31 -1.80
C LYS A 413 -19.93 -7.81 -0.36
N GLY A 414 -20.00 -8.74 0.61
CA GLY A 414 -20.11 -8.40 2.04
C GLY A 414 -18.88 -7.66 2.55
N GLU A 415 -17.69 -8.19 2.29
CA GLU A 415 -16.41 -7.57 2.67
C GLU A 415 -16.24 -6.19 2.03
N MET A 416 -16.58 -6.06 0.75
CA MET A 416 -16.54 -4.79 0.04
C MET A 416 -17.48 -3.74 0.66
N ASN A 417 -18.67 -4.16 1.09
CA ASN A 417 -19.62 -3.23 1.74
C ASN A 417 -19.12 -2.79 3.11
N ILE A 418 -18.57 -3.71 3.92
CA ILE A 418 -17.98 -3.36 5.22
C ILE A 418 -16.82 -2.39 5.02
N ALA A 419 -15.89 -2.72 4.12
CA ALA A 419 -14.74 -1.86 3.85
C ALA A 419 -15.14 -0.44 3.39
N ARG A 420 -16.17 -0.33 2.54
CA ARG A 420 -16.71 0.97 2.13
C ARG A 420 -17.32 1.74 3.30
N ASN A 421 -18.08 1.07 4.16
CA ASN A 421 -18.66 1.72 5.34
C ASN A 421 -17.57 2.24 6.29
N LEU A 422 -16.53 1.44 6.54
CA LEU A 422 -15.36 1.87 7.33
C LEU A 422 -14.68 3.09 6.71
N TYR A 423 -14.49 3.06 5.39
CA TYR A 423 -13.86 4.15 4.66
C TYR A 423 -14.74 5.41 4.60
N ASP A 424 -16.05 5.26 4.41
CA ASP A 424 -16.99 6.39 4.42
C ASP A 424 -17.04 7.04 5.81
N GLU A 425 -17.01 6.25 6.89
CA GLU A 425 -16.90 6.76 8.25
C GLU A 425 -15.58 7.53 8.46
N TYR A 426 -14.43 6.95 8.05
CA TYR A 426 -13.16 7.66 8.05
C TYR A 426 -13.25 9.02 7.34
N ARG A 427 -13.87 9.08 6.14
CA ARG A 427 -14.01 10.33 5.38
C ARG A 427 -14.85 11.37 6.10
N GLU A 428 -15.85 10.97 6.88
CA GLU A 428 -16.64 11.91 7.69
C GLU A 428 -15.82 12.49 8.85
N TYR A 429 -14.98 11.66 9.49
CA TYR A 429 -14.04 12.14 10.51
C TYR A 429 -12.96 13.03 9.90
N ALA A 430 -12.37 12.65 8.78
CA ALA A 430 -11.32 13.41 8.10
C ALA A 430 -11.76 14.82 7.68
N LYS A 431 -13.04 15.04 7.36
CA LYS A 431 -13.60 16.37 7.05
C LYS A 431 -13.57 17.33 8.24
N ARG A 432 -13.75 16.81 9.44
CA ARG A 432 -13.81 17.59 10.69
C ARG A 432 -12.47 17.58 11.41
N PHE A 433 -11.88 16.42 11.45
CA PHE A 433 -10.61 16.06 12.07
C PHE A 433 -10.26 16.87 13.34
N GLY A 434 -11.11 16.77 14.35
CA GLY A 434 -10.88 17.34 15.68
C GLY A 434 -9.86 16.50 16.48
N PRO A 435 -9.20 17.12 17.47
CA PRO A 435 -8.26 16.41 18.34
C PRO A 435 -8.90 15.22 19.07
N GLY A 436 -8.28 14.04 18.97
CA GLY A 436 -8.73 12.80 19.62
C GLY A 436 -9.85 12.05 18.91
N GLU A 437 -10.44 12.61 17.84
CA GLU A 437 -11.53 11.95 17.08
C GLU A 437 -11.06 10.69 16.36
N GLU A 438 -9.77 10.56 16.04
CA GLU A 438 -9.18 9.36 15.45
C GLU A 438 -9.38 8.12 16.34
N TYR A 439 -9.42 8.28 17.65
CA TYR A 439 -9.68 7.16 18.58
C TYR A 439 -11.16 6.75 18.63
N ASP A 440 -12.08 7.68 18.35
CA ASP A 440 -13.49 7.32 18.17
C ASP A 440 -13.66 6.44 16.92
N LEU A 441 -12.87 6.70 15.88
CA LEU A 441 -12.83 5.87 14.69
C LEU A 441 -12.20 4.49 14.97
N VAL A 442 -11.13 4.42 15.77
CA VAL A 442 -10.56 3.15 16.26
C VAL A 442 -11.63 2.33 16.98
N GLN A 443 -12.42 2.97 17.86
CA GLN A 443 -13.52 2.30 18.56
C GLN A 443 -14.58 1.79 17.58
N TYR A 444 -14.97 2.59 16.60
CA TYR A 444 -15.93 2.18 15.57
C TYR A 444 -15.46 0.96 14.77
N PHE A 445 -14.16 0.90 14.42
CA PHE A 445 -13.58 -0.27 13.77
C PHE A 445 -13.61 -1.50 14.68
N ALA A 446 -13.24 -1.32 15.95
CA ALA A 446 -13.28 -2.39 16.95
C ALA A 446 -14.70 -2.93 17.15
N ASP A 447 -15.70 -2.06 17.24
CA ASP A 447 -17.12 -2.43 17.37
C ASP A 447 -17.60 -3.21 16.14
N THR A 448 -17.25 -2.76 14.94
CA THR A 448 -17.63 -3.40 13.69
C THR A 448 -17.17 -4.86 13.60
N PHE A 449 -16.03 -5.18 14.20
CA PHE A 449 -15.46 -6.54 14.18
C PHE A 449 -15.64 -7.30 15.51
N GLY A 450 -16.37 -6.72 16.49
CA GLY A 450 -16.58 -7.33 17.80
C GLY A 450 -15.29 -7.47 18.60
N MET A 451 -14.39 -6.47 18.47
CA MET A 451 -13.07 -6.44 19.11
C MET A 451 -13.02 -5.54 20.34
N SER A 452 -14.09 -4.81 20.64
CA SER A 452 -14.16 -3.81 21.73
C SER A 452 -13.88 -4.38 23.12
N ASP A 453 -14.22 -5.65 23.35
CA ASP A 453 -13.92 -6.33 24.62
C ASP A 453 -12.42 -6.58 24.86
N TYR A 454 -11.60 -6.47 23.81
CA TYR A 454 -10.18 -6.83 23.82
C TYR A 454 -9.24 -5.64 23.82
N ILE A 455 -9.81 -4.42 23.80
CA ILE A 455 -9.04 -3.17 23.82
C ILE A 455 -9.63 -2.22 24.86
N THR A 456 -8.82 -1.28 25.31
CA THR A 456 -9.25 -0.16 26.16
C THR A 456 -8.67 1.12 25.58
N ILE A 457 -9.54 2.09 25.29
CA ILE A 457 -9.15 3.45 24.94
C ILE A 457 -9.34 4.29 26.20
N GLN A 458 -8.27 4.91 26.67
CA GLN A 458 -8.28 5.73 27.89
C GLN A 458 -7.56 7.04 27.69
N ASP A 459 -7.83 8.00 28.57
CA ASP A 459 -7.13 9.28 28.54
C ASP A 459 -5.64 9.09 28.85
N GLU A 460 -4.78 9.71 28.05
CA GLU A 460 -3.33 9.60 28.16
C GLU A 460 -2.82 9.97 29.58
N HIS A 461 -3.34 11.04 30.17
CA HIS A 461 -2.94 11.46 31.50
C HIS A 461 -3.30 10.46 32.61
N LEU A 462 -4.39 9.70 32.44
CA LEU A 462 -4.76 8.61 33.37
C LEU A 462 -3.79 7.44 33.22
N PHE A 463 -3.46 7.08 31.99
CA PHE A 463 -2.47 6.04 31.69
C PHE A 463 -1.10 6.41 32.26
N MET A 464 -0.64 7.64 32.05
CA MET A 464 0.63 8.13 32.59
C MET A 464 0.60 8.15 34.13
N GLY A 465 -0.50 8.62 34.74
CA GLY A 465 -0.66 8.62 36.19
C GLY A 465 -0.68 7.22 36.83
N GLU A 466 -1.24 6.23 36.14
CA GLU A 466 -1.19 4.84 36.56
C GLU A 466 0.21 4.25 36.41
N PHE A 467 0.90 4.60 35.32
CA PHE A 467 2.28 4.18 35.07
C PHE A 467 3.23 4.76 36.11
N GLU A 468 3.13 6.05 36.43
CA GLU A 468 3.89 6.70 37.50
C GLU A 468 3.63 6.08 38.88
N LYS A 469 2.35 5.79 39.20
CA LYS A 469 1.99 5.10 40.46
C LYS A 469 2.57 3.70 40.51
N LYS A 470 2.54 2.95 39.41
CA LYS A 470 3.16 1.63 39.33
C LYS A 470 4.69 1.70 39.47
N GLN A 471 5.31 2.69 38.84
CA GLN A 471 6.75 2.93 39.03
C GLN A 471 7.09 3.33 40.47
N GLN A 472 6.29 4.18 41.11
CA GLN A 472 6.48 4.57 42.49
C GLN A 472 6.30 3.40 43.46
N GLN A 473 5.24 2.57 43.28
CA GLN A 473 5.02 1.39 44.08
C GLN A 473 6.14 0.36 43.92
N ASN A 474 6.61 0.13 42.70
CA ASN A 474 7.74 -0.74 42.42
C ASN A 474 9.06 -0.21 43.01
N ASN A 475 9.26 1.14 42.97
CA ASN A 475 10.43 1.78 43.59
C ASN A 475 10.41 1.73 45.13
N ASP A 476 9.23 1.70 45.74
CA ASP A 476 9.11 1.60 47.21
C ASP A 476 9.24 0.17 47.72
N GLU A 477 8.83 -0.86 46.93
CA GLU A 477 8.94 -2.27 47.29
C GLU A 477 10.28 -2.91 46.88
N HIS A 478 10.96 -2.41 45.83
CA HIS A 478 12.17 -3.02 45.26
C HIS A 478 13.16 -1.95 44.78
N ARG A 479 13.71 -1.18 45.69
CA ARG A 479 14.54 0.00 45.33
C ARG A 479 15.85 -0.33 44.59
N ASP A 480 16.34 -1.56 44.61
CA ASP A 480 17.60 -1.96 43.97
C ASP A 480 17.43 -2.97 42.81
N ASP A 481 16.47 -3.91 42.91
CA ASP A 481 16.38 -5.02 41.94
C ASP A 481 15.73 -4.64 40.61
N TYR A 482 14.79 -3.69 40.60
CA TYR A 482 13.99 -3.35 39.40
C TYR A 482 14.72 -2.37 38.46
N ALA A 483 15.53 -1.49 39.03
CA ALA A 483 16.41 -0.61 38.24
C ALA A 483 17.47 -1.43 37.50
N ASP A 484 17.97 -2.49 38.13
CA ASP A 484 18.91 -3.42 37.50
C ASP A 484 18.27 -4.30 36.44
N ILE A 485 16.99 -4.68 36.59
CA ILE A 485 16.23 -5.43 35.59
C ILE A 485 15.85 -4.52 34.39
N GLN A 486 15.45 -3.27 34.62
CA GLN A 486 15.18 -2.28 33.56
C GLN A 486 16.47 -1.90 32.83
N ASN A 487 17.57 -1.73 33.55
CA ASN A 487 18.89 -1.49 32.97
C ASN A 487 19.41 -2.73 32.23
N ALA A 488 19.14 -3.93 32.73
CA ALA A 488 19.47 -5.18 32.06
C ALA A 488 18.58 -5.39 30.80
N ARG A 489 17.30 -5.03 30.87
CA ARG A 489 16.38 -5.04 29.71
C ARG A 489 16.84 -4.03 28.65
N TYR A 490 17.12 -2.79 29.05
CA TYR A 490 17.68 -1.76 28.16
C TYR A 490 19.05 -2.18 27.59
N SER A 491 19.91 -2.82 28.41
CA SER A 491 21.21 -3.33 27.97
C SER A 491 21.10 -4.54 27.04
N LEU A 492 20.07 -5.39 27.21
CA LEU A 492 19.78 -6.52 26.32
C LEU A 492 19.16 -6.05 24.99
N GLU A 493 18.28 -5.04 25.06
CA GLU A 493 17.67 -4.42 23.89
C GLU A 493 18.66 -3.60 23.06
N HIS A 494 19.82 -3.21 23.65
CA HIS A 494 20.82 -2.33 23.04
C HIS A 494 22.24 -2.93 23.04
N GLN A 495 22.37 -4.25 23.16
CA GLN A 495 23.67 -4.90 22.94
C GLN A 495 23.99 -4.93 21.44
N ASP A 496 25.09 -4.28 21.08
CA ASP A 496 25.64 -4.33 19.73
C ASP A 496 25.80 -5.78 19.26
N GLY A 497 25.00 -6.21 18.31
CA GLY A 497 25.06 -7.54 17.69
C GLY A 497 24.00 -8.56 18.13
N ALA A 498 23.02 -8.20 18.97
CA ALA A 498 21.88 -9.06 19.25
C ALA A 498 20.85 -8.99 18.11
N ASP A 499 20.35 -10.14 17.65
CA ASP A 499 19.24 -10.18 16.69
C ASP A 499 18.00 -9.58 17.38
N PRO A 500 17.39 -8.52 16.81
CA PRO A 500 16.19 -7.87 17.38
C PRO A 500 15.02 -8.84 17.59
N GLN A 501 14.98 -9.92 16.84
CA GLN A 501 13.99 -10.98 16.96
C GLN A 501 14.26 -11.89 18.16
N GLU A 502 15.51 -12.11 18.48
CA GLU A 502 15.87 -12.78 19.73
C GLU A 502 15.53 -11.89 20.93
N THR A 503 15.70 -10.58 20.81
CA THR A 503 15.42 -9.61 21.87
C THR A 503 13.93 -9.50 22.17
N LEU A 504 13.08 -9.45 21.14
CA LEU A 504 11.61 -9.44 21.31
C LEU A 504 11.11 -10.79 21.88
N MET A 505 11.62 -11.91 21.38
CA MET A 505 11.31 -13.23 21.92
C MET A 505 11.79 -13.35 23.37
N MET A 506 12.99 -12.86 23.70
CA MET A 506 13.49 -12.80 25.07
C MET A 506 12.59 -11.96 25.97
N SER A 507 12.11 -10.80 25.50
CA SER A 507 11.19 -9.94 26.23
C SER A 507 9.86 -10.65 26.54
N MET A 508 9.28 -11.35 25.56
CA MET A 508 8.07 -12.16 25.76
C MET A 508 8.31 -13.38 26.67
N TYR A 509 9.47 -14.06 26.53
CA TYR A 509 9.82 -15.16 27.42
C TYR A 509 10.12 -14.67 28.82
N MET A 510 10.71 -13.49 29.01
CA MET A 510 10.91 -12.88 30.33
C MET A 510 9.57 -12.56 31.01
N GLU A 511 8.58 -12.07 30.29
CA GLU A 511 7.25 -11.78 30.83
C GLU A 511 6.54 -13.07 31.28
N VAL A 512 6.60 -14.11 30.46
CA VAL A 512 6.10 -15.46 30.84
C VAL A 512 6.90 -16.06 31.98
N ALA A 513 8.21 -15.84 31.99
CA ALA A 513 9.09 -16.30 33.06
C ALA A 513 8.83 -15.56 34.39
N MET A 514 8.56 -14.25 34.33
CA MET A 514 8.19 -13.45 35.51
C MET A 514 6.86 -13.89 36.10
N ASP A 515 5.82 -14.08 35.26
CA ASP A 515 4.52 -14.62 35.71
C ASP A 515 4.67 -16.04 36.33
N HIS A 516 5.60 -16.84 35.81
CA HIS A 516 5.93 -18.13 36.38
C HIS A 516 6.69 -17.98 37.70
N CYS A 517 7.65 -17.06 37.80
CA CYS A 517 8.42 -16.77 39.02
C CYS A 517 7.52 -16.27 40.16
N ASP A 518 6.55 -15.41 39.85
CA ASP A 518 5.56 -14.97 40.83
C ASP A 518 4.71 -16.12 41.39
N LYS A 519 4.38 -17.10 40.56
CA LYS A 519 3.60 -18.28 40.96
C LYS A 519 4.39 -19.30 41.80
N ILE A 520 5.69 -19.42 41.56
CA ILE A 520 6.54 -20.40 42.26
C ILE A 520 7.17 -19.87 43.55
N GLY A 521 7.18 -18.55 43.75
CA GLY A 521 7.70 -17.85 44.92
C GLY A 521 9.22 -17.69 44.95
N ILE A 522 9.69 -16.73 45.74
CA ILE A 522 11.08 -16.22 45.75
C ILE A 522 12.17 -17.28 45.78
N LYS A 523 12.05 -18.28 46.65
CA LYS A 523 13.11 -19.32 46.79
C LYS A 523 13.24 -20.20 45.54
N ALA A 524 12.12 -20.55 44.91
CA ALA A 524 12.12 -21.34 43.69
C ALA A 524 12.59 -20.50 42.49
N THR A 525 12.26 -19.22 42.48
CA THR A 525 12.74 -18.24 41.47
C THR A 525 14.25 -18.05 41.54
N GLN A 526 14.82 -17.88 42.74
CA GLN A 526 16.27 -17.79 42.92
C GLN A 526 17.00 -19.04 42.44
N GLN A 527 16.42 -20.21 42.68
CA GLN A 527 16.98 -21.48 42.23
C GLN A 527 16.93 -21.61 40.71
N LEU A 528 15.82 -21.20 40.09
CA LEU A 528 15.64 -21.15 38.65
C LEU A 528 16.61 -20.15 37.98
N ALA A 529 16.79 -18.98 38.58
CA ALA A 529 17.73 -17.96 38.09
C ALA A 529 19.18 -18.45 38.14
N MET A 530 19.58 -19.16 39.21
CA MET A 530 20.92 -19.77 39.29
C MET A 530 21.12 -20.88 38.24
N GLU A 531 20.09 -21.65 37.91
CA GLU A 531 20.16 -22.67 36.87
C GLU A 531 20.26 -22.03 35.48
N CYS A 532 19.51 -20.96 35.24
CA CYS A 532 19.60 -20.16 34.00
C CYS A 532 20.99 -19.52 33.83
N ALA A 533 21.55 -18.93 34.91
CA ALA A 533 22.90 -18.35 34.90
C ALA A 533 23.97 -19.40 34.61
N ARG A 534 23.86 -20.61 35.19
CA ARG A 534 24.79 -21.73 34.90
C ARG A 534 24.72 -22.18 33.44
N LEU A 535 23.52 -22.18 32.83
CA LEU A 535 23.34 -22.51 31.43
C LEU A 535 23.93 -21.40 30.53
N GLY A 536 23.74 -20.12 30.86
CA GLY A 536 24.35 -18.99 30.17
C GLY A 536 25.88 -19.02 30.24
N LEU A 537 26.47 -19.33 31.40
CA LEU A 537 27.93 -19.46 31.60
C LEU A 537 28.50 -20.72 30.92
N GLY A 538 27.70 -21.77 30.72
CA GLY A 538 28.09 -23.00 30.03
C GLY A 538 28.13 -22.91 28.51
N GLY A 539 27.74 -21.78 27.95
CA GLY A 539 27.75 -21.51 26.52
C GLY A 539 26.68 -22.28 25.77
N ILE A 540 25.49 -21.71 25.68
CA ILE A 540 24.46 -22.14 24.71
C ILE A 540 24.92 -21.68 23.34
N ASN A 541 25.15 -22.59 22.40
CA ASN A 541 25.48 -22.24 21.03
C ASN A 541 24.20 -22.26 20.17
N PRO A 542 23.63 -21.12 19.84
CA PRO A 542 22.38 -21.04 19.09
C PRO A 542 22.49 -21.54 17.63
N SER A 543 23.73 -21.69 17.11
CA SER A 543 23.97 -22.19 15.74
C SER A 543 24.04 -23.73 15.64
N LYS A 544 23.93 -24.46 16.74
CA LYS A 544 23.81 -25.90 16.70
C LYS A 544 22.36 -26.34 16.67
N GLU A 545 21.93 -26.84 15.54
CA GLU A 545 20.68 -27.60 15.46
C GLU A 545 20.72 -28.80 16.41
N GLY A 546 19.74 -28.86 17.31
CA GLY A 546 19.52 -29.97 18.20
C GLY A 546 19.94 -29.69 19.64
N ARG A 547 19.02 -29.95 20.49
CA ARG A 547 19.01 -30.16 21.96
C ARG A 547 20.29 -29.80 22.71
N ASN A 548 20.40 -28.56 23.10
CA ASN A 548 21.60 -28.11 23.78
C ASN A 548 21.62 -28.43 25.27
N THR A 549 20.49 -28.61 25.92
CA THR A 549 20.44 -29.18 27.30
C THR A 549 19.00 -29.37 27.77
N LEU A 550 18.76 -30.41 28.53
CA LEU A 550 17.54 -30.60 29.31
C LEU A 550 17.70 -29.84 30.63
N PHE A 551 16.76 -28.94 30.90
CA PHE A 551 16.56 -28.42 32.25
C PHE A 551 16.28 -29.62 33.18
N THR A 552 17.17 -29.95 34.08
CA THR A 552 16.89 -30.86 35.18
C THR A 552 16.21 -30.07 36.28
N MET A 553 14.90 -29.90 36.15
CA MET A 553 14.10 -29.34 37.23
C MET A 553 14.06 -30.33 38.41
N SER A 554 14.14 -29.80 39.61
CA SER A 554 13.93 -30.54 40.87
C SER A 554 12.69 -31.44 40.78
N PRO A 555 12.67 -32.64 41.36
CA PRO A 555 11.62 -33.66 41.16
C PRO A 555 10.19 -33.25 41.49
N ARG A 556 9.98 -32.03 42.00
CA ARG A 556 8.64 -31.52 42.36
C ARG A 556 7.98 -30.60 41.35
N SER A 557 8.65 -30.23 40.25
CA SER A 557 8.06 -29.37 39.20
C SER A 557 8.30 -29.95 37.81
N ARG A 558 7.79 -31.15 37.56
CA ARG A 558 7.67 -31.72 36.23
C ARG A 558 6.44 -31.14 35.55
N SER A 559 6.46 -29.86 35.18
CA SER A 559 5.66 -29.34 34.08
C SER A 559 6.62 -29.04 32.94
N SER A 560 6.39 -29.72 31.84
CA SER A 560 7.19 -29.70 30.64
C SER A 560 7.25 -28.33 30.00
N THR A 561 8.25 -27.53 30.32
CA THR A 561 8.65 -26.38 29.52
C THR A 561 10.10 -26.55 29.15
N ALA A 562 10.33 -27.24 28.05
CA ALA A 562 11.61 -27.17 27.37
C ALA A 562 11.70 -25.79 26.71
N ILE A 563 12.56 -24.92 27.23
CA ILE A 563 12.98 -23.71 26.50
C ILE A 563 13.84 -24.22 25.33
N ARG A 564 13.26 -24.29 24.17
CA ARG A 564 13.99 -24.55 22.94
C ARG A 564 14.31 -23.19 22.31
N SER A 565 15.59 -22.94 22.08
CA SER A 565 16.03 -21.96 21.10
C SER A 565 15.62 -22.45 19.72
N SER A 566 14.47 -22.01 19.23
CA SER A 566 14.07 -22.19 17.84
C SER A 566 14.29 -20.87 17.13
N PRO A 567 14.95 -20.86 15.97
CA PRO A 567 15.12 -19.64 15.17
C PRO A 567 13.81 -19.35 14.41
N PHE A 568 12.75 -19.01 15.12
CA PHE A 568 11.49 -18.54 14.52
C PHE A 568 11.18 -17.14 14.98
N ILE A 569 11.42 -16.33 14.15
CA ILE A 569 11.25 -14.92 13.93
C ILE A 569 9.78 -14.59 13.85
N MET A 570 9.31 -13.76 14.73
CA MET A 570 8.06 -13.05 14.58
C MET A 570 8.34 -11.58 14.28
N SER A 571 7.99 -11.15 13.10
CA SER A 571 7.69 -9.75 12.87
C SER A 571 6.36 -9.46 13.56
N VAL A 572 6.38 -8.73 14.65
CA VAL A 572 5.18 -8.26 15.36
C VAL A 572 4.54 -7.10 14.59
N TRP A 573 5.23 -6.58 13.61
CA TRP A 573 4.75 -5.57 12.68
C TRP A 573 4.60 -6.19 11.30
N PRO A 574 3.39 -6.43 10.79
CA PRO A 574 3.21 -7.04 9.48
C PRO A 574 3.44 -6.07 8.32
N VAL A 575 3.83 -4.84 8.59
CA VAL A 575 3.88 -3.82 7.54
C VAL A 575 5.22 -3.76 6.83
N HIS A 576 6.35 -4.09 7.46
CA HIS A 576 7.62 -3.88 6.78
C HIS A 576 8.62 -4.99 7.06
N SER A 577 8.94 -5.65 6.00
CA SER A 577 10.09 -6.48 5.71
C SER A 577 10.00 -7.98 5.95
N ARG A 578 9.93 -8.69 4.88
CA ARG A 578 10.90 -9.70 4.47
C ARG A 578 10.87 -9.87 2.97
N SER A 579 11.75 -9.17 2.29
CA SER A 579 12.20 -9.61 0.97
C SER A 579 13.28 -10.67 1.14
N SER A 580 12.91 -11.90 1.42
CA SER A 580 13.62 -13.07 0.92
C SER A 580 12.79 -13.58 -0.25
N SER A 581 12.77 -12.82 -1.32
CA SER A 581 12.31 -13.33 -2.60
C SER A 581 13.26 -14.43 -3.04
N PRO A 582 12.78 -15.65 -3.34
CA PRO A 582 13.52 -16.52 -4.25
C PRO A 582 13.63 -15.74 -5.56
N ARG A 583 14.85 -15.59 -6.08
CA ARG A 583 15.09 -15.08 -7.42
C ARG A 583 14.24 -15.89 -8.39
N LEU A 584 13.13 -15.33 -8.83
CA LEU A 584 12.44 -15.77 -10.03
C LEU A 584 13.36 -15.40 -11.19
N ALA A 585 14.07 -16.41 -11.67
CA ALA A 585 14.77 -16.36 -12.93
C ALA A 585 13.73 -16.15 -14.03
N TYR A 586 13.70 -14.95 -14.62
CA TYR A 586 12.97 -14.70 -15.85
C TYR A 586 13.57 -15.58 -16.96
N PRO A 587 12.77 -16.34 -17.70
CA PRO A 587 13.27 -17.01 -18.88
C PRO A 587 13.59 -15.96 -19.95
N THR A 588 14.82 -15.95 -20.40
CA THR A 588 15.27 -15.21 -21.57
C THR A 588 14.44 -15.62 -22.80
N PRO A 589 14.01 -14.68 -23.65
CA PRO A 589 13.30 -15.03 -24.87
C PRO A 589 14.25 -15.75 -25.82
N ARG A 590 13.93 -16.99 -26.14
CA ARG A 590 14.56 -17.72 -27.25
C ARG A 590 14.30 -16.97 -28.56
N ARG A 591 15.36 -16.54 -29.21
CA ARG A 591 15.32 -16.16 -30.62
C ARG A 591 14.84 -17.38 -31.42
N MET A 592 13.69 -17.27 -32.05
CA MET A 592 13.34 -18.12 -33.17
C MET A 592 14.01 -17.56 -34.43
N ARG A 593 14.69 -18.47 -35.13
CA ARG A 593 15.13 -18.27 -36.50
C ARG A 593 13.94 -18.38 -37.45
#